data_1d57b66eed2f68104f060da2fed35ee5
#
_entry.id   1d57b66eed2f68104f060da2fed35ee5
#
_cell.length_a   1.000
_cell.length_b   1.000
_cell.length_c   1.000
_cell.angle_alpha   90.00
_cell.angle_beta   90.00
_cell.angle_gamma   90.00
#
_symmetry.space_group_name_H-M   'P 1'
#
loop_
_entity.id
_entity.type
_entity.pdbx_description
1 polymer ?
#
loop_
_entity_poly.entity_id
_entity_poly.type
_entity_poly.pdbx_seq_one_letter_code
_entity_poly.pdbx_strand_id
1 'polypeptide(L)'
;ILSINKTRAPKGTALLSLLFIVLILRKKANMYSLISEHSFDAAHFLKGYEGKCSNIHGHRWRVDVEIQGDALKKDSHTRGMLIDFDELKETIKKEVDYFDHCLIIEKNSLKENTYNALKDEGFRIVELDFRSTAENFSKYFYDRISEKGYQVKCVSVYETPNNCAVYGE
;
A
#
# COMPACT_ATOMS: atom_id res chain seq x y z
N ILE A 1 -18.94 44.69 -55.86
CA ILE A 1 -19.75 43.89 -54.90
C ILE A 1 -18.86 42.76 -54.41
N LEU A 2 -18.26 42.95 -53.21
CA LEU A 2 -17.40 41.93 -52.56
C LEU A 2 -18.27 41.10 -51.59
N SER A 3 -18.34 39.81 -51.88
CA SER A 3 -18.99 38.80 -51.02
C SER A 3 -18.04 38.36 -49.89
N ILE A 4 -18.44 38.58 -48.65
CA ILE A 4 -17.69 38.16 -47.46
C ILE A 4 -18.16 36.74 -47.10
N ASN A 5 -17.30 35.73 -47.36
CA ASN A 5 -17.51 34.36 -46.89
C ASN A 5 -17.25 34.29 -45.38
N LYS A 6 -18.32 34.06 -44.59
CA LYS A 6 -18.23 33.72 -43.17
C LYS A 6 -17.83 32.24 -43.04
N THR A 7 -16.58 31.95 -42.73
CA THR A 7 -16.15 30.62 -42.32
C THR A 7 -16.64 30.32 -40.90
N ARG A 8 -17.46 29.31 -40.79
CA ARG A 8 -18.04 28.80 -39.54
C ARG A 8 -16.97 27.96 -38.82
N ALA A 9 -16.54 28.38 -37.65
CA ALA A 9 -15.59 27.61 -36.83
C ALA A 9 -16.17 26.24 -36.43
N PRO A 10 -15.35 25.19 -36.38
CA PRO A 10 -15.83 23.84 -36.07
C PRO A 10 -16.27 23.74 -34.60
N LYS A 11 -17.51 23.26 -34.40
CA LYS A 11 -18.15 23.11 -33.08
C LYS A 11 -17.48 22.09 -32.13
N GLY A 12 -16.39 21.44 -32.54
CA GLY A 12 -15.69 20.41 -31.76
C GLY A 12 -14.67 20.96 -30.77
N THR A 13 -14.12 22.15 -30.99
CA THR A 13 -13.05 22.71 -30.14
C THR A 13 -13.54 23.29 -28.81
N ALA A 14 -14.80 23.73 -28.72
CA ALA A 14 -15.38 24.26 -27.48
C ALA A 14 -15.67 23.17 -26.44
N LEU A 15 -16.05 21.97 -26.88
CA LEU A 15 -16.33 20.84 -25.98
C LEU A 15 -15.06 20.27 -25.36
N LEU A 16 -13.97 20.16 -26.14
CA LEU A 16 -12.67 19.73 -25.63
C LEU A 16 -12.06 20.75 -24.64
N SER A 17 -12.21 22.06 -24.90
CA SER A 17 -11.72 23.07 -23.96
C SER A 17 -12.52 23.08 -22.65
N LEU A 18 -13.84 22.83 -22.69
CA LEU A 18 -14.67 22.73 -21.49
C LEU A 18 -14.29 21.49 -20.64
N LEU A 19 -14.04 20.34 -21.28
CA LEU A 19 -13.56 19.12 -20.60
C LEU A 19 -12.19 19.34 -19.97
N PHE A 20 -11.29 20.04 -20.65
CA PHE A 20 -9.96 20.36 -20.14
C PHE A 20 -10.01 21.33 -18.95
N ILE A 21 -10.90 22.32 -18.98
CA ILE A 21 -11.13 23.28 -17.88
C ILE A 21 -11.79 22.58 -16.69
N VAL A 22 -12.72 21.65 -16.89
CA VAL A 22 -13.33 20.85 -15.81
C VAL A 22 -12.30 19.90 -15.17
N LEU A 23 -11.33 19.38 -15.94
CA LEU A 23 -10.23 18.57 -15.40
C LEU A 23 -9.23 19.41 -14.57
N ILE A 24 -8.95 20.64 -14.97
CA ILE A 24 -8.03 21.56 -14.26
C ILE A 24 -8.68 22.16 -13.01
N LEU A 25 -10.01 22.31 -12.98
CA LEU A 25 -10.77 22.85 -11.85
C LEU A 25 -11.20 21.79 -10.82
N ARG A 26 -10.69 20.57 -10.86
CA ARG A 26 -10.81 19.66 -9.72
C ARG A 26 -10.04 20.27 -8.54
N LYS A 27 -10.72 21.20 -7.87
CA LYS A 27 -10.31 21.71 -6.56
C LYS A 27 -10.04 20.47 -5.71
N LYS A 28 -8.79 20.28 -5.32
CA LYS A 28 -8.41 19.16 -4.44
C LYS A 28 -9.33 19.24 -3.23
N ALA A 29 -10.30 18.34 -3.13
CA ALA A 29 -11.21 18.33 -2.01
C ALA A 29 -10.39 18.18 -0.73
N ASN A 30 -10.75 18.91 0.31
CA ASN A 30 -10.13 18.71 1.61
C ASN A 30 -10.47 17.29 2.08
N MET A 31 -9.45 16.51 2.42
CA MET A 31 -9.59 15.13 2.86
C MET A 31 -9.16 15.04 4.32
N TYR A 32 -9.88 14.23 5.08
CA TYR A 32 -9.38 13.75 6.37
C TYR A 32 -8.47 12.57 6.11
N SER A 33 -7.36 12.48 6.86
CA SER A 33 -6.49 11.31 6.86
C SER A 33 -6.39 10.75 8.27
N LEU A 34 -6.38 9.42 8.36
CA LEU A 34 -6.08 8.69 9.59
C LEU A 34 -4.89 7.78 9.33
N ILE A 35 -3.95 7.78 10.28
CA ILE A 35 -2.78 6.92 10.23
C ILE A 35 -2.84 5.97 11.41
N SER A 36 -2.62 4.70 11.15
CA SER A 36 -2.45 3.68 12.18
C SER A 36 -1.31 2.76 11.82
N GLU A 37 -0.60 2.27 12.83
CA GLU A 37 0.58 1.43 12.66
C GLU A 37 0.43 0.07 13.35
N HIS A 38 1.16 -0.92 12.83
CA HIS A 38 1.42 -2.18 13.50
C HIS A 38 2.79 -2.70 13.10
N SER A 39 3.39 -3.54 13.97
CA SER A 39 4.73 -4.08 13.76
C SER A 39 4.72 -5.60 13.82
N PHE A 40 5.66 -6.24 13.13
CA PHE A 40 5.94 -7.67 13.21
C PHE A 40 7.44 -7.92 13.21
N ASP A 41 7.85 -8.99 13.87
CA ASP A 41 9.25 -9.44 13.90
C ASP A 41 9.40 -10.66 12.98
N ALA A 42 10.23 -10.55 11.95
CA ALA A 42 10.43 -11.64 11.00
C ALA A 42 11.84 -11.68 10.44
N ALA A 43 12.29 -12.91 10.16
CA ALA A 43 13.51 -13.14 9.41
C ALA A 43 13.23 -13.19 7.91
N HIS A 44 14.19 -12.77 7.11
CA HIS A 44 14.17 -12.87 5.66
C HIS A 44 15.58 -12.92 5.06
N PHE A 45 15.66 -13.09 3.75
CA PHE A 45 16.88 -12.88 2.96
C PHE A 45 16.54 -12.56 1.51
N LEU A 46 17.50 -11.97 0.81
CA LEU A 46 17.33 -11.60 -0.61
C LEU A 46 18.24 -12.50 -1.48
N LYS A 47 17.68 -13.58 -2.04
CA LYS A 47 18.46 -14.49 -2.89
C LYS A 47 19.06 -13.77 -4.08
N GLY A 48 20.37 -13.98 -4.31
CA GLY A 48 21.09 -13.39 -5.43
C GLY A 48 21.40 -11.90 -5.26
N TYR A 49 21.20 -11.33 -4.07
CA TYR A 49 21.63 -9.98 -3.76
C TYR A 49 23.14 -9.94 -3.46
N GLU A 50 23.83 -8.96 -4.04
CA GLU A 50 25.27 -8.75 -3.82
C GLU A 50 25.50 -7.87 -2.59
N GLY A 51 25.28 -8.42 -1.38
CA GLY A 51 25.42 -7.69 -0.12
C GLY A 51 24.95 -8.51 1.08
N LYS A 52 24.99 -7.88 2.26
CA LYS A 52 24.68 -8.53 3.54
C LYS A 52 23.27 -9.16 3.58
N CYS A 53 22.31 -8.55 2.90
CA CYS A 53 20.92 -9.01 2.90
C CYS A 53 20.71 -10.32 2.13
N SER A 54 21.74 -10.87 1.49
CA SER A 54 21.72 -12.26 0.96
C SER A 54 21.75 -13.32 2.04
N ASN A 55 22.18 -12.99 3.27
CA ASN A 55 22.15 -13.87 4.42
C ASN A 55 20.80 -13.77 5.14
N ILE A 56 20.41 -14.85 5.85
CA ILE A 56 19.23 -14.81 6.72
C ILE A 56 19.50 -13.82 7.84
N HIS A 57 18.61 -12.84 7.99
CA HIS A 57 18.64 -11.85 9.05
C HIS A 57 17.21 -11.43 9.38
N GLY A 58 17.00 -10.65 10.43
CA GLY A 58 15.67 -10.27 10.89
C GLY A 58 15.56 -8.80 11.18
N HIS A 59 14.32 -8.32 11.09
CA HIS A 59 13.93 -6.96 11.42
C HIS A 59 12.66 -6.94 12.25
N ARG A 60 12.51 -5.87 13.03
CA ARG A 60 11.23 -5.43 13.51
C ARG A 60 10.62 -4.50 12.44
N TRP A 61 9.80 -5.08 11.60
CA TRP A 61 9.10 -4.36 10.56
C TRP A 61 7.99 -3.50 11.17
N ARG A 62 7.83 -2.27 10.68
CA ARG A 62 6.69 -1.42 11.01
C ARG A 62 5.92 -1.06 9.75
N VAL A 63 4.61 -1.18 9.82
CA VAL A 63 3.67 -0.90 8.74
C VAL A 63 2.76 0.24 9.18
N ASP A 64 2.88 1.40 8.55
CA ASP A 64 2.01 2.55 8.76
C ASP A 64 1.03 2.62 7.58
N VAL A 65 -0.26 2.61 7.88
CA VAL A 65 -1.33 2.70 6.89
C VAL A 65 -2.02 4.05 7.02
N GLU A 66 -2.00 4.85 5.96
CA GLU A 66 -2.79 6.09 5.85
C GLU A 66 -4.03 5.85 4.99
N ILE A 67 -5.20 6.00 5.60
CA ILE A 67 -6.48 6.02 4.89
C ILE A 67 -7.01 7.44 4.79
N GLN A 68 -7.89 7.71 3.83
CA GLN A 68 -8.46 9.04 3.63
C GLN A 68 -9.97 8.98 3.38
N GLY A 69 -10.63 10.12 3.52
CA GLY A 69 -12.03 10.31 3.18
C GLY A 69 -12.44 11.78 3.24
N ASP A 70 -13.47 12.13 2.52
CA ASP A 70 -13.93 13.53 2.34
C ASP A 70 -14.99 13.97 3.35
N ALA A 71 -15.60 13.03 4.08
CA ALA A 71 -16.68 13.30 5.01
C ALA A 71 -16.58 12.49 6.31
N LEU A 72 -16.95 13.13 7.40
CA LEU A 72 -17.11 12.47 8.69
C LEU A 72 -18.53 11.94 8.88
N LYS A 73 -18.68 10.84 9.65
CA LYS A 73 -19.98 10.28 10.02
C LYS A 73 -20.83 11.33 10.75
N LYS A 74 -22.11 11.43 10.41
CA LYS A 74 -23.02 12.46 10.96
C LYS A 74 -23.87 11.96 12.12
N ASP A 75 -24.01 10.66 12.22
CA ASP A 75 -24.87 9.98 13.17
C ASP A 75 -24.15 8.81 13.84
N SER A 76 -24.84 8.10 14.72
CA SER A 76 -24.33 6.99 15.50
C SER A 76 -23.31 7.38 16.59
N HIS A 77 -22.77 6.38 17.28
CA HIS A 77 -21.73 6.56 18.30
C HIS A 77 -20.37 7.00 17.71
N THR A 78 -20.18 6.81 16.39
CA THR A 78 -18.96 7.23 15.66
C THR A 78 -19.11 8.60 15.00
N ARG A 79 -20.11 9.42 15.39
CA ARG A 79 -20.31 10.78 14.87
C ARG A 79 -19.05 11.64 15.04
N GLY A 80 -18.64 12.31 13.96
CA GLY A 80 -17.43 13.13 13.92
C GLY A 80 -16.16 12.34 13.59
N MET A 81 -16.25 11.05 13.33
CA MET A 81 -15.13 10.20 12.94
C MET A 81 -15.21 9.88 11.44
N LEU A 82 -14.06 9.69 10.80
CA LEU A 82 -13.97 9.07 9.48
C LEU A 82 -14.28 7.57 9.62
N ILE A 83 -13.59 6.93 10.55
CA ILE A 83 -13.77 5.55 10.99
C ILE A 83 -13.33 5.44 12.44
N ASP A 84 -13.71 4.39 13.14
CA ASP A 84 -13.18 4.08 14.45
C ASP A 84 -11.72 3.57 14.33
N PHE A 85 -10.82 4.11 15.16
CA PHE A 85 -9.42 3.67 15.17
C PHE A 85 -9.25 2.20 15.55
N ASP A 86 -10.09 1.66 16.41
CA ASP A 86 -9.99 0.26 16.81
C ASP A 86 -10.36 -0.67 15.63
N GLU A 87 -11.35 -0.30 14.81
CA GLU A 87 -11.69 -1.02 13.59
C GLU A 87 -10.52 -1.05 12.59
N LEU A 88 -9.86 0.10 12.38
CA LEU A 88 -8.72 0.21 11.48
C LEU A 88 -7.53 -0.60 12.02
N LYS A 89 -7.21 -0.47 13.32
CA LYS A 89 -6.11 -1.19 13.97
C LYS A 89 -6.29 -2.69 13.89
N GLU A 90 -7.49 -3.21 14.18
CA GLU A 90 -7.79 -4.64 14.09
C GLU A 90 -7.62 -5.17 12.66
N THR A 91 -8.01 -4.38 11.67
CA THR A 91 -7.83 -4.75 10.26
C THR A 91 -6.35 -4.81 9.89
N ILE A 92 -5.56 -3.79 10.24
CA ILE A 92 -4.12 -3.76 9.98
C ILE A 92 -3.44 -4.91 10.72
N LYS A 93 -3.75 -5.10 12.01
CA LYS A 93 -3.19 -6.16 12.84
C LYS A 93 -3.35 -7.54 12.21
N LYS A 94 -4.54 -7.88 11.71
CA LYS A 94 -4.80 -9.19 11.07
C LYS A 94 -3.92 -9.45 9.86
N GLU A 95 -3.68 -8.43 9.03
CA GLU A 95 -2.84 -8.58 7.84
C GLU A 95 -1.34 -8.63 8.21
N VAL A 96 -0.92 -7.90 9.24
CA VAL A 96 0.48 -7.79 9.68
C VAL A 96 0.91 -8.98 10.53
N ASP A 97 0.08 -9.46 11.47
CA ASP A 97 0.37 -10.62 12.32
C ASP A 97 0.58 -11.92 11.51
N TYR A 98 0.10 -11.95 10.26
CA TYR A 98 0.39 -13.07 9.35
C TYR A 98 1.89 -13.28 9.14
N PHE A 99 2.70 -12.25 9.28
CA PHE A 99 4.16 -12.31 9.10
C PHE A 99 4.93 -12.36 10.41
N ASP A 100 4.24 -12.27 11.56
CA ASP A 100 4.94 -12.22 12.84
C ASP A 100 5.56 -13.57 13.21
N HIS A 101 6.81 -13.54 13.69
CA HIS A 101 7.60 -14.69 14.10
C HIS A 101 7.70 -15.80 13.04
N CYS A 102 8.14 -15.46 11.81
CA CYS A 102 8.36 -16.41 10.74
C CYS A 102 9.65 -16.14 9.94
N LEU A 103 10.02 -17.11 9.11
CA LEU A 103 10.98 -16.89 8.02
C LEU A 103 10.22 -16.58 6.74
N ILE A 104 10.38 -15.37 6.22
CA ILE A 104 9.77 -14.93 4.97
C ILE A 104 10.73 -15.22 3.82
N ILE A 105 10.26 -15.93 2.81
CA ILE A 105 11.05 -16.27 1.63
C ILE A 105 10.28 -15.97 0.34
N GLU A 106 11.01 -15.60 -0.70
CA GLU A 106 10.50 -15.64 -2.06
C GLU A 106 10.40 -17.12 -2.50
N LYS A 107 9.34 -17.51 -3.21
CA LYS A 107 9.18 -18.87 -3.72
C LYS A 107 10.40 -19.32 -4.51
N ASN A 108 10.80 -20.58 -4.31
CA ASN A 108 11.98 -21.19 -4.94
C ASN A 108 13.33 -20.53 -4.60
N SER A 109 13.39 -19.71 -3.55
CA SER A 109 14.64 -19.08 -3.12
C SER A 109 15.54 -20.01 -2.30
N LEU A 110 15.00 -21.02 -1.62
CA LEU A 110 15.73 -22.08 -0.95
C LEU A 110 15.84 -23.33 -1.84
N LYS A 111 16.86 -24.14 -1.61
CA LYS A 111 16.92 -25.48 -2.16
C LYS A 111 15.87 -26.36 -1.45
N GLU A 112 15.27 -27.28 -2.18
CA GLU A 112 14.19 -28.14 -1.67
C GLU A 112 14.56 -28.88 -0.39
N ASN A 113 15.77 -29.46 -0.32
CA ASN A 113 16.24 -30.15 0.88
C ASN A 113 16.37 -29.22 2.09
N THR A 114 16.81 -27.96 1.89
CA THR A 114 16.92 -26.98 2.97
C THR A 114 15.52 -26.56 3.45
N TYR A 115 14.62 -26.30 2.50
CA TYR A 115 13.23 -25.96 2.81
C TYR A 115 12.54 -27.05 3.62
N ASN A 116 12.66 -28.32 3.18
CA ASN A 116 12.07 -29.46 3.86
C ASN A 116 12.66 -29.65 5.25
N ALA A 117 13.99 -29.54 5.40
CA ALA A 117 14.63 -29.67 6.72
C ALA A 117 14.11 -28.59 7.72
N LEU A 118 13.95 -27.33 7.29
CA LEU A 118 13.40 -26.30 8.16
C LEU A 118 11.94 -26.60 8.55
N LYS A 119 11.14 -27.11 7.61
CA LYS A 119 9.77 -27.52 7.91
C LYS A 119 9.67 -28.69 8.85
N ASP A 120 10.54 -29.69 8.70
CA ASP A 120 10.60 -30.90 9.56
C ASP A 120 11.02 -30.54 11.01
N GLU A 121 11.83 -29.48 11.17
CA GLU A 121 12.16 -28.87 12.48
C GLU A 121 11.02 -28.03 13.07
N GLY A 122 9.94 -27.83 12.33
CA GLY A 122 8.76 -27.06 12.78
C GLY A 122 8.86 -25.54 12.62
N PHE A 123 9.85 -25.04 11.87
CA PHE A 123 9.92 -23.60 11.62
C PHE A 123 8.75 -23.11 10.77
N ARG A 124 8.21 -21.95 11.16
CA ARG A 124 7.18 -21.28 10.39
C ARG A 124 7.80 -20.54 9.20
N ILE A 125 7.47 -20.97 7.99
CA ILE A 125 7.93 -20.36 6.74
C ILE A 125 6.72 -19.75 6.04
N VAL A 126 6.85 -18.49 5.61
CA VAL A 126 5.89 -17.79 4.75
C VAL A 126 6.53 -17.58 3.39
N GLU A 127 5.91 -18.17 2.37
CA GLU A 127 6.37 -18.05 0.98
C GLU A 127 5.59 -16.96 0.25
N LEU A 128 6.32 -16.07 -0.41
CA LEU A 128 5.77 -14.98 -1.21
C LEU A 128 6.07 -15.19 -2.70
N ASP A 129 5.17 -14.73 -3.56
CA ASP A 129 5.39 -14.66 -5.01
C ASP A 129 6.30 -13.49 -5.42
N PHE A 130 6.77 -12.72 -4.45
CA PHE A 130 7.63 -11.56 -4.63
C PHE A 130 8.76 -11.55 -3.62
N ARG A 131 9.80 -10.78 -3.93
CA ARG A 131 10.97 -10.59 -3.06
C ARG A 131 10.59 -9.79 -1.82
N SER A 132 11.03 -10.22 -0.63
CA SER A 132 10.69 -9.62 0.67
C SER A 132 11.43 -8.29 0.92
N THR A 133 11.20 -7.29 0.06
CA THR A 133 11.70 -5.92 0.22
C THR A 133 10.62 -5.00 0.78
N ALA A 134 11.02 -3.90 1.39
CA ALA A 134 10.08 -2.92 1.95
C ALA A 134 9.14 -2.35 0.88
N GLU A 135 9.62 -2.16 -0.37
CA GLU A 135 8.82 -1.69 -1.50
C GLU A 135 7.71 -2.67 -1.86
N ASN A 136 8.02 -3.95 -1.95
CA ASN A 136 7.02 -4.97 -2.26
C ASN A 136 6.03 -5.16 -1.11
N PHE A 137 6.49 -5.09 0.14
CA PHE A 137 5.58 -5.13 1.30
C PHE A 137 4.67 -3.90 1.36
N SER A 138 5.17 -2.70 1.06
CA SER A 138 4.30 -1.50 1.04
C SER A 138 3.17 -1.64 0.02
N LYS A 139 3.47 -2.17 -1.18
CA LYS A 139 2.44 -2.49 -2.17
C LYS A 139 1.50 -3.61 -1.70
N TYR A 140 2.04 -4.69 -1.15
CA TYR A 140 1.25 -5.81 -0.65
C TYR A 140 0.22 -5.35 0.39
N PHE A 141 0.64 -4.62 1.42
CA PHE A 141 -0.28 -4.14 2.45
C PHE A 141 -1.26 -3.10 1.91
N TYR A 142 -0.83 -2.24 0.97
CA TYR A 142 -1.73 -1.31 0.29
C TYR A 142 -2.89 -2.05 -0.39
N ASP A 143 -2.58 -3.07 -1.19
CA ASP A 143 -3.58 -3.87 -1.89
C ASP A 143 -4.49 -4.58 -0.89
N ARG A 144 -3.92 -5.25 0.13
CA ARG A 144 -4.67 -6.00 1.15
C ARG A 144 -5.64 -5.13 1.95
N ILE A 145 -5.23 -3.94 2.36
CA ILE A 145 -6.09 -3.02 3.12
C ILE A 145 -7.14 -2.38 2.19
N SER A 146 -6.79 -2.06 0.96
CA SER A 146 -7.74 -1.55 -0.04
C SER A 146 -8.85 -2.55 -0.35
N GLU A 147 -8.55 -3.85 -0.43
CA GLU A 147 -9.52 -4.94 -0.61
C GLU A 147 -10.55 -5.03 0.53
N LYS A 148 -10.24 -4.49 1.71
CA LYS A 148 -11.19 -4.41 2.84
C LYS A 148 -12.17 -3.23 2.71
N GLY A 149 -12.05 -2.44 1.64
CA GLY A 149 -12.97 -1.33 1.35
C GLY A 149 -12.49 0.03 1.90
N TYR A 150 -11.27 0.12 2.43
CA TYR A 150 -10.70 1.40 2.84
C TYR A 150 -10.19 2.19 1.64
N GLN A 151 -10.38 3.51 1.66
CA GLN A 151 -9.71 4.40 0.74
C GLN A 151 -8.27 4.64 1.24
N VAL A 152 -7.37 3.73 0.89
CA VAL A 152 -5.97 3.81 1.30
C VAL A 152 -5.29 4.92 0.48
N LYS A 153 -4.65 5.87 1.15
CA LYS A 153 -3.84 6.91 0.53
C LYS A 153 -2.43 6.39 0.26
N CYS A 154 -1.78 5.84 1.29
CA CYS A 154 -0.49 5.19 1.15
C CYS A 154 -0.23 4.21 2.29
N VAL A 155 0.73 3.32 2.05
CA VAL A 155 1.30 2.44 3.07
C VAL A 155 2.80 2.63 3.09
N SER A 156 3.34 2.85 4.30
CA SER A 156 4.77 2.97 4.56
C SER A 156 5.26 1.73 5.30
N VAL A 157 6.28 1.08 4.78
CA VAL A 157 6.90 -0.08 5.43
C VAL A 157 8.33 0.23 5.80
N TYR A 158 8.61 0.18 7.08
CA TYR A 158 9.93 0.39 7.65
C TYR A 158 10.59 -0.97 7.90
N GLU A 159 11.66 -1.24 7.19
CA GLU A 159 12.54 -2.38 7.44
C GLU A 159 13.41 -2.12 8.66
N THR A 160 13.86 -0.87 8.83
CA THR A 160 14.59 -0.36 9.99
C THR A 160 14.04 1.02 10.36
N PRO A 161 14.37 1.56 11.56
CA PRO A 161 13.91 2.91 11.92
C PRO A 161 14.31 4.01 10.91
N ASN A 162 15.35 3.77 10.11
CA ASN A 162 15.91 4.77 9.20
C ASN A 162 15.60 4.49 7.72
N ASN A 163 15.06 3.32 7.38
CA ASN A 163 14.79 2.92 5.99
C ASN A 163 13.32 2.55 5.82
N CYS A 164 12.65 3.28 4.96
CA CYS A 164 11.23 3.14 4.70
C CYS A 164 10.96 3.17 3.19
N ALA A 165 10.09 2.31 2.74
CA ALA A 165 9.46 2.40 1.42
C ALA A 165 7.99 2.78 1.56
N VAL A 166 7.50 3.59 0.63
CA VAL A 166 6.11 4.06 0.59
C VAL A 166 5.49 3.70 -0.75
N TYR A 167 4.29 3.12 -0.71
CA TYR A 167 3.48 2.87 -1.89
C TYR A 167 2.10 3.51 -1.72
N GLY A 168 1.62 4.22 -2.73
CA GLY A 168 0.32 4.90 -2.72
C GLY A 168 0.26 6.06 -3.72
N GLU A 169 -0.79 6.88 -3.62
CA GLU A 169 -1.04 8.06 -4.47
C GLU A 169 -0.43 9.34 -3.89
#